data_def0c9c451178e82a40e6e8188ac394e
#
_entry.id   def0c9c451178e82a40e6e8188ac394e
#
_cell.length_a   1.000
_cell.length_b   1.000
_cell.length_c   1.000
_cell.angle_alpha   90.00
_cell.angle_beta   90.00
_cell.angle_gamma   90.00
#
_symmetry.space_group_name_H-M   'P 1'
#
loop_
_entity.id
_entity.type
_entity.pdbx_description
1 polymer ?
#
loop_
_entity_poly.entity_id
_entity_poly.type
_entity_poly.pdbx_seq_one_letter_code
_entity_poly.pdbx_strand_id
1 'polypeptide(L)'
;FRALRAAGARRGVDYRPDAPVERIAPRDGGFALTGPWGEIRTKRVVLCAGLDNARLAPMVGLDAPVKPSKGQIIVTEKTEPFLHHPMATLRQTDEGGVMIGDSQEELGFDTVVRQPVLSVMAERAVRMFPRLGGLNVVRTWSALRVMSPDGFPIYDQSQAAPGAFIVTCHSGVTLAANHALTLAPAILAGALPPEVASFSARRFHVPAHA
;
A
#
# COMPACT_ATOMS: atom_id res chain seq x y z
N PHE A 1 -4.56 -11.66 5.98
CA PHE A 1 -5.12 -10.55 6.77
C PHE A 1 -6.05 -11.01 7.89
N ARG A 2 -7.01 -11.94 7.66
CA ARG A 2 -7.94 -12.42 8.70
C ARG A 2 -7.20 -12.96 9.93
N ALA A 3 -6.16 -13.78 9.74
CA ALA A 3 -5.37 -14.36 10.83
C ALA A 3 -4.60 -13.26 11.61
N LEU A 4 -4.01 -12.27 10.92
CA LEU A 4 -3.33 -11.15 11.57
C LEU A 4 -4.29 -10.29 12.39
N ARG A 5 -5.49 -10.01 11.86
CA ARG A 5 -6.53 -9.30 12.60
C ARG A 5 -6.93 -10.05 13.86
N ALA A 6 -7.21 -11.36 13.76
CA ALA A 6 -7.57 -12.18 14.90
C ALA A 6 -6.45 -12.25 15.95
N ALA A 7 -5.20 -12.35 15.51
CA ALA A 7 -4.04 -12.33 16.40
C ALA A 7 -3.86 -10.96 17.08
N GLY A 8 -4.07 -9.87 16.36
CA GLY A 8 -4.05 -8.51 16.91
C GLY A 8 -5.10 -8.31 17.99
N ALA A 9 -6.36 -8.71 17.70
CA ALA A 9 -7.44 -8.60 18.68
C ALA A 9 -7.15 -9.35 19.98
N ARG A 10 -6.57 -10.58 19.89
CA ARG A 10 -6.14 -11.34 21.08
C ARG A 10 -5.02 -10.66 21.87
N ARG A 11 -4.30 -9.72 21.27
CA ARG A 11 -3.25 -8.91 21.91
C ARG A 11 -3.71 -7.50 22.29
N GLY A 12 -5.01 -7.24 22.26
CA GLY A 12 -5.60 -5.96 22.67
C GLY A 12 -5.57 -4.87 21.61
N VAL A 13 -5.31 -5.20 20.34
CA VAL A 13 -5.44 -4.23 19.24
C VAL A 13 -6.92 -3.92 19.01
N ASP A 14 -7.31 -2.67 19.18
CA ASP A 14 -8.64 -2.16 18.84
C ASP A 14 -8.70 -1.89 17.33
N TYR A 15 -9.35 -2.77 16.59
CA TYR A 15 -9.54 -2.64 15.16
C TYR A 15 -10.94 -2.09 14.85
N ARG A 16 -10.98 -0.91 14.27
CA ARG A 16 -12.21 -0.19 13.91
C ARG A 16 -12.38 -0.10 12.39
N PRO A 17 -13.06 -1.06 11.76
CA PRO A 17 -13.42 -0.95 10.35
C PRO A 17 -14.46 0.15 10.16
N ASP A 18 -14.56 0.66 8.93
CA ASP A 18 -15.56 1.68 8.54
C ASP A 18 -15.50 2.97 9.38
N ALA A 19 -14.33 3.25 9.95
CA ALA A 19 -14.06 4.41 10.78
C ALA A 19 -13.05 5.35 10.08
N PRO A 20 -13.45 6.08 9.02
CA PRO A 20 -12.56 6.98 8.31
C PRO A 20 -12.08 8.11 9.24
N VAL A 21 -10.78 8.41 9.16
CA VAL A 21 -10.20 9.56 9.82
C VAL A 21 -10.33 10.77 8.88
N GLU A 22 -11.11 11.79 9.32
CA GLU A 22 -11.30 13.01 8.54
C GLU A 22 -10.29 14.09 8.93
N ARG A 23 -9.91 14.15 10.19
CA ARG A 23 -9.00 15.16 10.73
C ARG A 23 -8.07 14.58 11.79
N ILE A 24 -6.84 15.07 11.78
CA ILE A 24 -5.83 14.84 12.81
C ILE A 24 -5.40 16.23 13.31
N ALA A 25 -5.59 16.49 14.59
CA ALA A 25 -5.20 17.76 15.21
C ALA A 25 -4.15 17.51 16.29
N PRO A 26 -2.94 18.11 16.20
CA PRO A 26 -2.02 18.15 17.32
C PRO A 26 -2.68 18.79 18.55
N ARG A 27 -2.42 18.23 19.72
CA ARG A 27 -2.89 18.68 21.03
C ARG A 27 -1.76 18.55 22.04
N ASP A 28 -1.91 19.19 23.20
CA ASP A 28 -0.95 19.05 24.27
C ASP A 28 -0.80 17.57 24.66
N GLY A 29 0.42 17.04 24.51
CA GLY A 29 0.75 15.66 24.84
C GLY A 29 0.34 14.62 23.81
N GLY A 30 -0.11 15.02 22.58
CA GLY A 30 -0.44 14.05 21.53
C GLY A 30 -1.34 14.57 20.41
N PHE A 31 -2.33 13.79 20.03
CA PHE A 31 -3.20 14.05 18.88
C PHE A 31 -4.66 13.72 19.20
N ALA A 32 -5.57 14.50 18.61
CA ALA A 32 -6.99 14.16 18.50
C ALA A 32 -7.29 13.76 17.04
N LEU A 33 -7.83 12.56 16.85
CA LEU A 33 -8.31 12.06 15.57
C LEU A 33 -9.83 12.09 15.58
N THR A 34 -10.43 12.65 14.53
CA THR A 34 -11.88 12.77 14.42
C THR A 34 -12.39 12.23 13.09
N GLY A 35 -13.65 11.79 13.12
CA GLY A 35 -14.42 11.33 11.98
C GLY A 35 -15.89 11.18 12.37
N PRO A 36 -16.76 10.65 11.51
CA PRO A 36 -18.18 10.44 11.79
C PRO A 36 -18.45 9.56 13.02
N TRP A 37 -17.46 8.79 13.44
CA TRP A 37 -17.47 7.88 14.59
C TRP A 37 -17.10 8.56 15.92
N GLY A 38 -16.78 9.86 15.92
CA GLY A 38 -16.42 10.63 17.11
C GLY A 38 -14.94 11.04 17.17
N GLU A 39 -14.35 11.06 18.36
CA GLU A 39 -12.97 11.46 18.62
C GLU A 39 -12.20 10.36 19.36
N ILE A 40 -10.93 10.18 19.00
CA ILE A 40 -9.94 9.40 19.74
C ILE A 40 -8.73 10.28 20.04
N ARG A 41 -8.18 10.15 21.25
CA ARG A 41 -6.93 10.80 21.65
C ARG A 41 -5.80 9.79 21.78
N THR A 42 -4.63 10.16 21.31
CA THR A 42 -3.45 9.29 21.34
C THR A 42 -2.16 10.10 21.47
N LYS A 43 -1.14 9.51 22.06
CA LYS A 43 0.19 10.14 22.17
C LYS A 43 0.98 10.11 20.86
N ARG A 44 0.71 9.13 20.01
CA ARG A 44 1.40 8.96 18.72
C ARG A 44 0.42 8.62 17.62
N VAL A 45 0.73 9.04 16.41
CA VAL A 45 -0.02 8.67 15.21
C VAL A 45 0.95 8.18 14.14
N VAL A 46 0.57 7.07 13.48
CA VAL A 46 1.33 6.53 12.35
C VAL A 46 0.42 6.50 11.13
N LEU A 47 0.76 7.27 10.13
CA LEU A 47 0.01 7.38 8.89
C LEU A 47 0.37 6.23 7.95
N CYS A 48 -0.49 5.22 7.86
CA CYS A 48 -0.37 4.05 6.98
C CYS A 48 -1.57 3.96 6.01
N ALA A 49 -2.17 5.10 5.65
CA ALA A 49 -3.43 5.20 4.93
C ALA A 49 -3.29 5.11 3.39
N GLY A 50 -2.12 4.68 2.89
CA GLY A 50 -1.90 4.52 1.46
C GLY A 50 -2.04 5.85 0.70
N LEU A 51 -2.93 5.90 -0.30
CA LEU A 51 -3.18 7.11 -1.09
C LEU A 51 -3.76 8.26 -0.25
N ASP A 52 -4.51 7.95 0.79
CA ASP A 52 -5.11 8.97 1.65
C ASP A 52 -4.06 9.69 2.53
N ASN A 53 -2.84 9.18 2.59
CA ASN A 53 -1.72 9.88 3.22
C ASN A 53 -1.45 11.24 2.56
N ALA A 54 -1.72 11.43 1.27
CA ALA A 54 -1.60 12.73 0.61
C ALA A 54 -2.48 13.81 1.27
N ARG A 55 -3.64 13.42 1.81
CA ARG A 55 -4.57 14.29 2.53
C ARG A 55 -4.26 14.40 4.02
N LEU A 56 -3.85 13.29 4.65
CA LEU A 56 -3.66 13.24 6.09
C LEU A 56 -2.30 13.79 6.54
N ALA A 57 -1.23 13.57 5.77
CA ALA A 57 0.12 13.95 6.16
C ALA A 57 0.28 15.46 6.44
N PRO A 58 -0.27 16.37 5.62
CA PRO A 58 -0.17 17.81 5.90
C PRO A 58 -0.79 18.24 7.23
N MET A 59 -1.78 17.49 7.76
CA MET A 59 -2.43 17.81 9.03
C MET A 59 -1.50 17.70 10.24
N VAL A 60 -0.39 17.00 10.07
CA VAL A 60 0.64 16.80 11.10
C VAL A 60 2.02 17.27 10.64
N GLY A 61 2.10 18.14 9.64
CA GLY A 61 3.36 18.70 9.14
C GLY A 61 4.27 17.68 8.46
N LEU A 62 3.68 16.66 7.84
CA LEU A 62 4.37 15.69 6.99
C LEU A 62 3.96 15.87 5.53
N ASP A 63 4.75 15.31 4.63
CA ASP A 63 4.47 15.28 3.20
C ASP A 63 4.37 13.83 2.69
N ALA A 64 3.44 13.61 1.77
CA ALA A 64 3.22 12.32 1.13
C ALA A 64 2.87 12.50 -0.35
N PRO A 65 3.85 12.78 -1.22
CA PRO A 65 3.64 12.97 -2.65
C PRO A 65 3.35 11.62 -3.34
N VAL A 66 2.25 10.99 -2.97
CA VAL A 66 1.81 9.71 -3.55
C VAL A 66 0.70 9.92 -4.55
N LYS A 67 0.71 9.11 -5.61
CA LYS A 67 -0.32 9.09 -6.65
C LYS A 67 -0.83 7.68 -6.89
N PRO A 68 -2.10 7.51 -7.33
CA PRO A 68 -2.62 6.22 -7.72
C PRO A 68 -2.02 5.77 -9.06
N SER A 69 -1.68 4.49 -9.16
CA SER A 69 -1.39 3.82 -10.42
C SER A 69 -2.24 2.55 -10.49
N LYS A 70 -3.17 2.52 -11.44
CA LYS A 70 -4.11 1.42 -11.60
C LYS A 70 -3.43 0.19 -12.18
N GLY A 71 -3.74 -0.98 -11.64
CA GLY A 71 -3.37 -2.27 -12.19
C GLY A 71 -4.56 -3.20 -12.28
N GLN A 72 -4.64 -3.98 -13.35
CA GLN A 72 -5.69 -4.96 -13.56
C GLN A 72 -5.14 -6.37 -13.40
N ILE A 73 -5.99 -7.29 -12.98
CA ILE A 73 -5.65 -8.70 -12.75
C ILE A 73 -6.69 -9.59 -13.41
N ILE A 74 -6.20 -10.66 -14.05
CA ILE A 74 -7.01 -11.79 -14.52
C ILE A 74 -6.68 -12.99 -13.63
N VAL A 75 -7.67 -13.78 -13.27
CA VAL A 75 -7.50 -15.09 -12.63
C VAL A 75 -8.19 -16.14 -13.48
N THR A 76 -7.46 -17.21 -13.79
CA THR A 76 -8.00 -18.35 -14.51
C THR A 76 -8.62 -19.38 -13.58
N GLU A 77 -9.37 -20.30 -14.14
CA GLU A 77 -9.67 -21.57 -13.49
C GLU A 77 -8.39 -22.31 -13.09
N LYS A 78 -8.53 -23.32 -12.26
CA LYS A 78 -7.42 -24.15 -11.79
C LYS A 78 -6.91 -25.07 -12.90
N THR A 79 -5.59 -25.23 -12.96
CA THR A 79 -4.91 -26.17 -13.85
C THR A 79 -3.77 -26.87 -13.11
N GLU A 80 -3.30 -27.98 -13.66
CA GLU A 80 -2.14 -28.69 -13.13
C GLU A 80 -0.95 -27.73 -12.94
N PRO A 81 -0.15 -27.92 -11.89
CA PRO A 81 1.02 -27.11 -11.62
C PRO A 81 2.01 -27.15 -12.79
N PHE A 82 2.46 -25.98 -13.22
CA PHE A 82 3.48 -25.83 -14.26
C PHE A 82 4.41 -24.65 -14.03
N LEU A 83 3.99 -23.69 -13.21
CA LEU A 83 4.77 -22.48 -12.92
C LEU A 83 5.20 -22.50 -11.45
N HIS A 84 6.39 -23.05 -11.20
CA HIS A 84 6.93 -23.24 -9.85
C HIS A 84 7.48 -21.96 -9.22
N HIS A 85 7.79 -20.95 -10.03
CA HIS A 85 8.28 -19.65 -9.55
C HIS A 85 7.45 -18.52 -10.15
N PRO A 86 7.11 -17.48 -9.37
CA PRO A 86 6.40 -16.33 -9.90
C PRO A 86 7.28 -15.57 -10.91
N MET A 87 6.64 -15.06 -11.94
CA MET A 87 7.20 -14.11 -12.88
C MET A 87 6.64 -12.72 -12.63
N ALA A 88 7.21 -11.69 -13.23
CA ALA A 88 6.70 -10.31 -13.10
C ALA A 88 5.22 -10.18 -13.48
N THR A 89 4.77 -10.93 -14.48
CA THR A 89 3.42 -10.84 -15.06
C THR A 89 2.52 -12.02 -14.75
N LEU A 90 3.07 -13.12 -14.25
CA LEU A 90 2.34 -14.39 -14.06
C LEU A 90 2.73 -15.06 -12.75
N ARG A 91 1.72 -15.59 -12.07
CA ARG A 91 1.90 -16.43 -10.88
C ARG A 91 0.85 -17.53 -10.87
N GLN A 92 1.25 -18.77 -10.64
CA GLN A 92 0.32 -19.83 -10.29
C GLN A 92 0.22 -19.95 -8.76
N THR A 93 -1.00 -20.12 -8.25
CA THR A 93 -1.24 -20.36 -6.83
C THR A 93 -1.12 -21.85 -6.52
N ASP A 94 -0.93 -22.20 -5.23
CA ASP A 94 -0.85 -23.60 -4.81
C ASP A 94 -2.14 -24.37 -5.15
N GLU A 95 -3.28 -23.69 -5.24
CA GLU A 95 -4.55 -24.29 -5.63
C GLU A 95 -4.69 -24.48 -7.15
N GLY A 96 -3.72 -24.03 -7.95
CA GLY A 96 -3.65 -24.22 -9.39
C GLY A 96 -4.17 -23.06 -10.25
N GLY A 97 -4.78 -22.04 -9.65
CA GLY A 97 -5.24 -20.86 -10.40
C GLY A 97 -4.06 -20.01 -10.88
N VAL A 98 -4.12 -19.48 -12.10
CA VAL A 98 -3.09 -18.58 -12.64
C VAL A 98 -3.56 -17.14 -12.53
N MET A 99 -2.74 -16.30 -11.90
CA MET A 99 -2.94 -14.86 -11.85
C MET A 99 -2.08 -14.20 -12.92
N ILE A 100 -2.70 -13.40 -13.76
CA ILE A 100 -2.07 -12.63 -14.84
C ILE A 100 -2.19 -11.15 -14.47
N GLY A 101 -1.08 -10.45 -14.42
CA GLY A 101 -1.02 -9.06 -13.96
C GLY A 101 -0.17 -8.18 -14.84
N ASP A 102 0.34 -7.10 -14.21
CA ASP A 102 1.29 -6.15 -14.77
C ASP A 102 0.70 -5.17 -15.80
N SER A 103 -0.56 -4.75 -15.62
CA SER A 103 -0.99 -3.49 -16.26
C SER A 103 -0.63 -2.29 -15.37
N GLN A 104 -0.36 -1.17 -16.02
CA GLN A 104 -0.12 0.11 -15.37
C GLN A 104 -0.83 1.21 -16.14
N GLU A 105 -1.74 1.90 -15.45
CA GLU A 105 -2.59 2.91 -16.06
C GLU A 105 -2.65 4.16 -15.15
N GLU A 106 -2.42 5.32 -15.73
CA GLU A 106 -2.45 6.62 -15.03
C GLU A 106 -3.83 7.27 -15.23
N LEU A 107 -4.84 6.76 -14.54
CA LEU A 107 -6.25 7.18 -14.68
C LEU A 107 -6.82 7.76 -13.37
N GLY A 108 -5.95 8.29 -12.51
CA GLY A 108 -6.36 8.79 -11.21
C GLY A 108 -7.02 7.69 -10.36
N PHE A 109 -8.14 7.99 -9.76
CA PHE A 109 -8.86 7.06 -8.87
C PHE A 109 -9.86 6.13 -9.62
N ASP A 110 -9.79 6.07 -10.95
CA ASP A 110 -10.62 5.14 -11.73
C ASP A 110 -10.23 3.68 -11.44
N THR A 111 -11.19 2.87 -10.99
CA THR A 111 -11.04 1.44 -10.73
C THR A 111 -11.88 0.57 -11.65
N VAL A 112 -12.41 1.13 -12.74
CA VAL A 112 -13.19 0.36 -13.72
C VAL A 112 -12.29 -0.60 -14.48
N VAL A 113 -12.65 -1.87 -14.53
CA VAL A 113 -11.96 -2.89 -15.33
C VAL A 113 -12.20 -2.62 -16.82
N ARG A 114 -11.13 -2.63 -17.63
CA ARG A 114 -11.20 -2.30 -19.06
C ARG A 114 -10.80 -3.51 -19.90
N GLN A 115 -11.76 -3.98 -20.70
CA GLN A 115 -11.60 -5.16 -21.57
C GLN A 115 -10.39 -5.08 -22.51
N PRO A 116 -10.08 -3.97 -23.17
CA PRO A 116 -8.91 -3.90 -24.05
C PRO A 116 -7.58 -4.20 -23.34
N VAL A 117 -7.42 -3.74 -22.10
CA VAL A 117 -6.22 -4.00 -21.28
C VAL A 117 -6.14 -5.48 -20.91
N LEU A 118 -7.26 -6.07 -20.49
CA LEU A 118 -7.32 -7.51 -20.17
C LEU A 118 -6.99 -8.36 -21.41
N SER A 119 -7.47 -7.98 -22.59
CA SER A 119 -7.18 -8.71 -23.83
C SER A 119 -5.67 -8.73 -24.15
N VAL A 120 -5.00 -7.59 -24.02
CA VAL A 120 -3.53 -7.50 -24.21
C VAL A 120 -2.78 -8.36 -23.17
N MET A 121 -3.23 -8.33 -21.92
CA MET A 121 -2.63 -9.13 -20.84
C MET A 121 -2.82 -10.63 -21.09
N ALA A 122 -4.01 -11.06 -21.50
CA ALA A 122 -4.32 -12.45 -21.83
C ALA A 122 -3.52 -12.93 -23.04
N GLU A 123 -3.45 -12.14 -24.12
CA GLU A 123 -2.64 -12.47 -25.31
C GLU A 123 -1.16 -12.64 -24.94
N ARG A 124 -0.59 -11.72 -24.16
CA ARG A 124 0.79 -11.82 -23.67
C ARG A 124 1.01 -13.13 -22.89
N ALA A 125 0.08 -13.46 -21.98
CA ALA A 125 0.16 -14.66 -21.18
C ALA A 125 0.12 -15.94 -22.03
N VAL A 126 -0.76 -16.00 -23.02
CA VAL A 126 -0.87 -17.13 -23.97
C VAL A 126 0.38 -17.25 -24.85
N ARG A 127 0.98 -16.14 -25.27
CA ARG A 127 2.25 -16.16 -26.03
C ARG A 127 3.41 -16.71 -25.19
N MET A 128 3.44 -16.45 -23.87
CA MET A 128 4.45 -17.02 -22.99
C MET A 128 4.17 -18.49 -22.66
N PHE A 129 2.91 -18.85 -22.45
CA PHE A 129 2.47 -20.20 -22.09
C PHE A 129 1.21 -20.56 -22.88
N PRO A 130 1.36 -21.18 -24.09
CA PRO A 130 0.22 -21.51 -24.96
C PRO A 130 -0.91 -22.31 -24.29
N ARG A 131 -0.57 -23.12 -23.28
CA ARG A 131 -1.55 -23.88 -22.48
C ARG A 131 -2.60 -23.00 -21.79
N LEU A 132 -2.31 -21.71 -21.55
CA LEU A 132 -3.25 -20.77 -20.92
C LEU A 132 -4.41 -20.40 -21.87
N GLY A 133 -4.25 -20.56 -23.19
CA GLY A 133 -5.29 -20.26 -24.17
C GLY A 133 -6.53 -21.13 -24.06
N GLY A 134 -6.44 -22.29 -23.43
CA GLY A 134 -7.56 -23.20 -23.19
C GLY A 134 -8.27 -22.97 -21.84
N LEU A 135 -7.79 -22.06 -21.01
CA LEU A 135 -8.34 -21.86 -19.67
C LEU A 135 -9.40 -20.76 -19.64
N ASN A 136 -10.44 -20.98 -18.85
CA ASN A 136 -11.48 -19.99 -18.60
C ASN A 136 -11.01 -18.94 -17.59
N VAL A 137 -11.39 -17.67 -17.84
CA VAL A 137 -11.22 -16.58 -16.88
C VAL A 137 -12.36 -16.67 -15.84
N VAL A 138 -12.01 -16.83 -14.57
CA VAL A 138 -12.99 -16.93 -13.50
C VAL A 138 -13.19 -15.63 -12.73
N ARG A 139 -12.21 -14.72 -12.78
CA ARG A 139 -12.28 -13.43 -12.10
C ARG A 139 -11.36 -12.39 -12.73
N THR A 140 -11.85 -11.15 -12.75
CA THR A 140 -11.03 -9.97 -13.04
C THR A 140 -11.31 -8.88 -12.00
N TRP A 141 -10.30 -8.06 -11.71
CA TRP A 141 -10.47 -6.84 -10.93
C TRP A 141 -9.39 -5.82 -11.26
N SER A 142 -9.55 -4.62 -10.77
CA SER A 142 -8.51 -3.61 -10.77
C SER A 142 -8.28 -3.07 -9.35
N ALA A 143 -7.10 -2.52 -9.10
CA ALA A 143 -6.77 -1.87 -7.84
C ALA A 143 -5.76 -0.75 -8.09
N LEU A 144 -5.70 0.20 -7.15
CA LEU A 144 -4.80 1.32 -7.18
C LEU A 144 -3.55 1.01 -6.36
N ARG A 145 -2.38 1.11 -6.98
CA ARG A 145 -1.09 1.09 -6.29
C ARG A 145 -0.82 2.47 -5.72
N VAL A 146 -0.15 2.50 -4.58
CA VAL A 146 0.33 3.73 -3.94
C VAL A 146 1.73 4.01 -4.46
N MET A 147 1.87 4.95 -5.38
CA MET A 147 3.15 5.25 -6.01
C MET A 147 3.71 6.57 -5.51
N SER A 148 4.90 6.53 -4.92
CA SER A 148 5.76 7.70 -4.73
C SER A 148 6.42 8.09 -6.06
N PRO A 149 6.98 9.32 -6.21
CA PRO A 149 7.59 9.75 -7.48
C PRO A 149 8.70 8.84 -8.00
N ASP A 150 9.47 8.22 -7.10
CA ASP A 150 10.58 7.33 -7.42
C ASP A 150 10.26 5.84 -7.20
N GLY A 151 9.05 5.50 -6.76
CA GLY A 151 8.62 4.13 -6.45
C GLY A 151 9.14 3.57 -5.12
N PHE A 152 10.04 4.26 -4.42
CA PHE A 152 10.55 3.82 -3.12
C PHE A 152 9.62 4.24 -1.97
N PRO A 153 9.70 3.56 -0.81
CA PRO A 153 8.94 3.92 0.38
C PRO A 153 9.16 5.38 0.81
N ILE A 154 8.17 5.92 1.52
CA ILE A 154 8.31 7.17 2.27
C ILE A 154 8.19 6.82 3.74
N TYR A 155 9.27 7.06 4.48
CA TYR A 155 9.35 6.95 5.94
C TYR A 155 9.78 8.30 6.47
N ASP A 156 8.94 8.94 7.28
CA ASP A 156 9.27 10.25 7.84
C ASP A 156 8.66 10.44 9.23
N GLN A 157 9.19 11.42 9.93
CA GLN A 157 8.74 11.81 11.25
C GLN A 157 8.56 13.33 11.28
N SER A 158 7.42 13.78 11.78
CA SER A 158 7.11 15.19 11.87
C SER A 158 7.98 15.91 12.88
N GLN A 159 8.54 17.03 12.45
CA GLN A 159 9.20 17.99 13.34
C GLN A 159 8.20 18.99 13.92
N ALA A 160 7.16 19.33 13.17
CA ALA A 160 6.13 20.29 13.58
C ALA A 160 5.14 19.68 14.60
N ALA A 161 4.95 18.34 14.54
CA ALA A 161 4.06 17.60 15.43
C ALA A 161 4.78 16.34 15.93
N PRO A 162 5.67 16.45 16.93
CA PRO A 162 6.41 15.32 17.47
C PRO A 162 5.49 14.19 17.93
N GLY A 163 5.81 12.96 17.53
CA GLY A 163 4.96 11.79 17.74
C GLY A 163 4.09 11.40 16.52
N ALA A 164 4.10 12.19 15.44
CA ALA A 164 3.50 11.82 14.16
C ALA A 164 4.55 11.21 13.22
N PHE A 165 4.21 10.07 12.64
CA PHE A 165 5.05 9.31 11.71
C PHE A 165 4.26 8.97 10.46
N ILE A 166 4.96 8.77 9.34
CA ILE A 166 4.39 8.22 8.12
C ILE A 166 5.17 6.99 7.66
N VAL A 167 4.44 5.95 7.28
CA VAL A 167 4.95 4.73 6.66
C VAL A 167 4.07 4.43 5.46
N THR A 168 4.53 4.77 4.28
CA THR A 168 3.78 4.52 3.04
C THR A 168 4.68 3.97 1.95
N CYS A 169 4.19 3.00 1.20
CA CYS A 169 4.95 2.37 0.12
C CYS A 169 4.05 1.59 -0.83
N HIS A 170 4.54 1.35 -2.03
CA HIS A 170 3.93 0.44 -3.00
C HIS A 170 3.94 -1.03 -2.50
N SER A 171 5.06 -1.49 -1.96
CA SER A 171 5.32 -2.91 -1.64
C SER A 171 5.09 -3.26 -0.16
N GLY A 172 3.98 -2.78 0.43
CA GLY A 172 3.71 -2.95 1.87
C GLY A 172 3.67 -4.40 2.36
N VAL A 173 3.24 -5.35 1.53
CA VAL A 173 3.25 -6.78 1.90
C VAL A 173 4.68 -7.32 1.94
N THR A 174 5.50 -7.03 0.93
CA THR A 174 6.90 -7.46 0.86
C THR A 174 7.74 -6.86 2.01
N LEU A 175 7.46 -5.61 2.36
CA LEU A 175 8.20 -4.88 3.42
C LEU A 175 7.61 -5.08 4.82
N ALA A 176 6.54 -5.88 4.96
CA ALA A 176 5.82 -6.01 6.23
C ALA A 176 6.72 -6.47 7.40
N ALA A 177 7.65 -7.38 7.15
CA ALA A 177 8.59 -7.85 8.17
C ALA A 177 9.50 -6.71 8.64
N ASN A 178 10.05 -5.91 7.72
CA ASN A 178 10.87 -4.75 8.08
C ASN A 178 10.06 -3.70 8.84
N HIS A 179 8.82 -3.44 8.42
CA HIS A 179 7.93 -2.52 9.14
C HIS A 179 7.66 -3.00 10.57
N ALA A 180 7.43 -4.30 10.77
CA ALA A 180 7.13 -4.86 12.08
C ALA A 180 8.37 -4.98 12.98
N LEU A 181 9.53 -5.35 12.44
CA LEU A 181 10.71 -5.68 13.20
C LEU A 181 11.70 -4.52 13.38
N THR A 182 11.67 -3.55 12.46
CA THR A 182 12.58 -2.39 12.49
C THR A 182 11.83 -1.10 12.80
N LEU A 183 10.80 -0.76 11.99
CA LEU A 183 10.14 0.54 12.13
C LEU A 183 9.22 0.63 13.34
N ALA A 184 8.43 -0.41 13.63
CA ALA A 184 7.50 -0.35 14.76
C ALA A 184 8.19 -0.17 16.12
N PRO A 185 9.27 -0.89 16.45
CA PRO A 185 10.06 -0.63 17.68
C PRO A 185 10.64 0.77 17.72
N ALA A 186 11.17 1.30 16.61
CA ALA A 186 11.73 2.63 16.53
C ALA A 186 10.66 3.73 16.76
N ILE A 187 9.50 3.58 16.14
CA ILE A 187 8.33 4.46 16.36
C ILE A 187 7.90 4.42 17.83
N LEU A 188 7.90 3.25 18.45
CA LEU A 188 7.61 3.11 19.89
C LEU A 188 8.69 3.78 20.76
N ALA A 189 9.94 3.78 20.35
CA ALA A 189 11.02 4.54 21.00
C ALA A 189 10.91 6.05 20.76
N GLY A 190 10.17 6.49 19.75
CA GLY A 190 9.91 7.90 19.47
C GLY A 190 10.75 8.52 18.36
N ALA A 191 11.60 7.74 17.67
CA ALA A 191 12.43 8.22 16.58
C ALA A 191 12.63 7.13 15.51
N LEU A 192 12.62 7.53 14.23
CA LEU A 192 12.99 6.63 13.14
C LEU A 192 14.52 6.39 13.13
N PRO A 193 14.96 5.20 12.72
CA PRO A 193 16.39 4.89 12.68
C PRO A 193 17.07 5.65 11.53
N PRO A 194 18.36 6.04 11.69
CA PRO A 194 19.09 6.81 10.67
C PRO A 194 19.16 6.12 9.30
N GLU A 195 19.14 4.81 9.27
CA GLU A 195 19.23 3.99 8.05
C GLU A 195 18.06 4.24 7.09
N VAL A 196 16.93 4.73 7.59
CA VAL A 196 15.77 5.06 6.74
C VAL A 196 15.68 6.53 6.38
N ALA A 197 16.65 7.36 6.77
CA ALA A 197 16.63 8.81 6.53
C ALA A 197 16.57 9.17 5.01
N SER A 198 17.21 8.35 4.17
CA SER A 198 17.15 8.50 2.70
C SER A 198 15.74 8.31 2.11
N PHE A 199 14.82 7.71 2.86
CA PHE A 199 13.42 7.51 2.46
C PHE A 199 12.49 8.63 2.92
N SER A 200 13.00 9.70 3.55
CA SER A 200 12.20 10.89 3.88
C SER A 200 11.62 11.53 2.62
N ALA A 201 10.40 12.06 2.70
CA ALA A 201 9.76 12.81 1.62
C ALA A 201 10.56 14.05 1.19
N ARG A 202 11.45 14.55 2.05
CA ARG A 202 12.34 15.69 1.75
C ARG A 202 13.24 15.47 0.53
N ARG A 203 13.50 14.20 0.15
CA ARG A 203 14.27 13.88 -1.07
C ARG A 203 13.61 14.39 -2.36
N PHE A 204 12.31 14.73 -2.30
CA PHE A 204 11.57 15.30 -3.42
C PHE A 204 11.56 16.84 -3.43
N HIS A 205 12.05 17.47 -2.36
CA HIS A 205 12.14 18.93 -2.22
C HIS A 205 13.52 19.45 -2.65
N VAL A 206 14.10 18.89 -3.71
CA VAL A 206 15.36 19.41 -4.25
C VAL A 206 15.06 20.78 -4.88
N PRO A 207 15.76 21.87 -4.47
CA PRO A 207 15.62 23.15 -5.16
C PRO A 207 15.94 22.96 -6.64
N ALA A 208 15.06 23.43 -7.51
CA ALA A 208 15.42 23.55 -8.91
C ALA A 208 16.69 24.42 -8.95
N HIS A 209 17.80 23.86 -9.38
CA HIS A 209 18.99 24.65 -9.63
C HIS A 209 18.64 25.66 -10.72
N ALA A 210 18.65 26.94 -10.32
CA ALA A 210 18.52 28.08 -11.23
C ALA A 210 19.71 28.13 -12.18
#